data_991182c7aba90df781a506b163498d5c
#
_entry.id   991182c7aba90df781a506b163498d5c
#
_cell.length_a   1.000
_cell.length_b   1.000
_cell.length_c   1.000
_cell.angle_alpha   90.00
_cell.angle_beta   90.00
_cell.angle_gamma   90.00
#
_symmetry.space_group_name_H-M   'P 1'
#
loop_
_entity.id
_entity.type
_entity.pdbx_description
1 polymer ?
#
loop_
_entity_poly.entity_id
_entity_poly.type
_entity_poly.pdbx_seq_one_letter_code
_entity_poly.pdbx_strand_id
1 'polypeptide(L)'
;MWLSKQGRTPPRPEETARVGRATLPDDPAGVWTGSERRDVAVFGPGGYTWRPAAGEEVLVLKAGEEACLAGVRCTGVPEPGEVWITGPGGSAIRLKSGGVVDITGTALCFNGAVLAGEVE
;
A
#
# COMPACT_ATOMS: atom_id res chain seq x y z
N MET A 1 -8.26 -24.60 -37.64
CA MET A 1 -8.34 -24.29 -37.20
C MET A 1 -8.21 -23.72 -36.46
N TRP A 2 -8.12 -23.29 -36.52
CA TRP A 2 -8.16 -22.79 -35.62
C TRP A 2 -8.74 -23.29 -34.64
N LEU A 3 -8.97 -23.81 -34.77
CA LEU A 3 -9.64 -24.41 -33.89
C LEU A 3 -8.79 -24.93 -32.91
N SER A 4 -7.80 -25.26 -33.27
CA SER A 4 -6.96 -25.76 -32.35
C SER A 4 -6.64 -24.89 -31.31
N LYS A 5 -6.49 -23.69 -31.60
CA LYS A 5 -6.29 -22.88 -30.62
C LYS A 5 -7.42 -22.73 -29.85
N GLN A 6 -8.52 -22.82 -30.40
CA GLN A 6 -9.65 -22.70 -29.66
C GLN A 6 -9.91 -23.91 -28.93
N GLY A 7 -9.64 -25.02 -29.42
CA GLY A 7 -9.90 -26.23 -28.74
C GLY A 7 -8.97 -26.47 -27.62
N ARG A 8 -7.89 -25.73 -27.60
CA ARG A 8 -6.91 -25.95 -26.62
C ARG A 8 -7.09 -25.01 -25.48
N THR A 9 -7.26 -25.53 -24.27
CA THR A 9 -7.27 -24.71 -23.10
C THR A 9 -5.87 -24.13 -22.90
N PRO A 10 -5.71 -22.83 -22.86
CA PRO A 10 -4.40 -22.28 -22.60
C PRO A 10 -3.95 -22.71 -21.22
N PRO A 11 -2.68 -22.85 -21.00
CA PRO A 11 -2.20 -23.16 -19.66
C PRO A 11 -2.72 -22.07 -18.74
N ARG A 12 -3.12 -22.51 -17.55
CA ARG A 12 -3.58 -21.54 -16.57
C ARG A 12 -2.45 -20.56 -16.33
N PRO A 13 -2.68 -19.28 -16.52
CA PRO A 13 -1.63 -18.32 -16.27
C PRO A 13 -1.28 -18.35 -14.80
N GLU A 14 -0.01 -18.24 -14.52
CA GLU A 14 0.41 -18.05 -13.14
C GLU A 14 -0.21 -16.76 -12.67
N GLU A 15 -0.69 -16.75 -11.46
CA GLU A 15 -1.20 -15.53 -10.92
C GLU A 15 -0.06 -14.57 -10.70
N THR A 16 -0.15 -13.38 -11.29
CA THR A 16 0.86 -12.36 -11.16
C THR A 16 0.50 -11.33 -10.10
N ALA A 17 -0.73 -11.37 -9.61
CA ALA A 17 -1.19 -10.45 -8.58
C ALA A 17 -2.17 -11.17 -7.66
N ARG A 18 -2.08 -10.86 -6.37
CA ARG A 18 -2.98 -11.41 -5.36
C ARG A 18 -3.26 -10.38 -4.30
N VAL A 19 -4.44 -10.51 -3.71
CA VAL A 19 -4.78 -9.74 -2.52
C VAL A 19 -4.50 -10.64 -1.32
N GLY A 20 -3.81 -10.10 -0.35
CA GLY A 20 -3.47 -10.83 0.86
C GLY A 20 -3.60 -9.96 2.07
N ARG A 21 -3.06 -10.42 3.20
CA ARG A 21 -3.12 -9.69 4.44
C ARG A 21 -1.74 -9.64 5.06
N ALA A 22 -1.33 -8.46 5.49
CA ALA A 22 -0.03 -8.29 6.09
C ALA A 22 0.04 -9.00 7.44
N THR A 23 1.06 -9.81 7.64
CA THR A 23 1.27 -10.54 8.89
C THR A 23 2.52 -10.05 9.61
N LEU A 24 3.51 -9.56 8.87
CA LEU A 24 4.71 -9.00 9.45
C LEU A 24 4.88 -7.59 8.91
N PRO A 25 4.71 -6.57 9.77
CA PRO A 25 4.75 -5.16 9.32
C PRO A 25 6.17 -4.66 9.20
N ASP A 26 6.89 -5.16 8.22
CA ASP A 26 8.31 -4.85 8.07
C ASP A 26 8.67 -4.77 6.58
N ASP A 27 9.95 -4.64 6.30
CA ASP A 27 10.50 -4.70 4.95
C ASP A 27 11.79 -5.51 5.03
N PRO A 28 11.82 -6.74 4.53
CA PRO A 28 10.74 -7.43 3.80
C PRO A 28 9.53 -7.73 4.68
N ALA A 29 8.37 -7.67 4.08
CA ALA A 29 7.13 -7.89 4.78
C ALA A 29 6.76 -9.36 4.82
N GLY A 30 5.89 -9.71 5.78
CA GLY A 30 5.23 -11.01 5.79
C GLY A 30 3.80 -10.82 5.32
N VAL A 31 3.31 -11.73 4.49
CA VAL A 31 1.98 -11.63 3.90
C VAL A 31 1.34 -13.01 3.82
N TRP A 32 0.05 -13.07 4.12
CA TRP A 32 -0.76 -14.27 3.96
C TRP A 32 -1.60 -14.15 2.69
N THR A 33 -1.35 -15.02 1.72
CA THR A 33 -2.14 -15.07 0.49
C THR A 33 -2.65 -16.48 0.24
N GLY A 34 -3.02 -17.19 1.29
CA GLY A 34 -3.32 -18.61 1.23
C GLY A 34 -2.16 -19.43 1.77
N SER A 35 -1.00 -18.84 1.85
CA SER A 35 0.17 -19.39 2.53
C SER A 35 0.99 -18.20 3.01
N GLU A 36 1.83 -18.43 4.01
CA GLU A 36 2.66 -17.37 4.56
C GLU A 36 3.89 -17.14 3.71
N ARG A 37 4.16 -15.89 3.36
CA ARG A 37 5.37 -15.50 2.66
C ARG A 37 6.05 -14.43 3.48
N ARG A 38 7.37 -14.54 3.61
CA ARG A 38 8.15 -13.65 4.48
C ARG A 38 9.12 -12.74 3.76
N ASP A 39 9.38 -13.00 2.48
CA ASP A 39 10.40 -12.25 1.74
C ASP A 39 9.75 -11.29 0.74
N VAL A 40 8.75 -10.54 1.19
CA VAL A 40 8.00 -9.67 0.29
C VAL A 40 8.56 -8.25 0.40
N ALA A 41 9.28 -7.82 -0.62
CA ALA A 41 9.84 -6.47 -0.64
C ALA A 41 8.73 -5.43 -0.80
N VAL A 42 8.86 -4.31 -0.10
CA VAL A 42 7.85 -3.25 -0.12
C VAL A 42 8.26 -2.21 -1.15
N PHE A 43 7.36 -1.93 -2.08
CA PHE A 43 7.57 -0.94 -3.14
C PHE A 43 6.58 0.21 -2.97
N GLY A 44 6.95 1.36 -3.49
CA GLY A 44 6.07 2.52 -3.50
C GLY A 44 6.55 3.52 -4.53
N PRO A 45 5.87 4.67 -4.66
CA PRO A 45 6.34 5.73 -5.53
C PRO A 45 7.72 6.22 -5.10
N GLY A 46 8.50 6.75 -6.04
CA GLY A 46 9.83 7.23 -5.72
C GLY A 46 9.80 8.28 -4.62
N GLY A 47 10.68 8.15 -3.66
CA GLY A 47 10.73 9.06 -2.52
C GLY A 47 9.85 8.68 -1.35
N TYR A 48 8.95 7.69 -1.51
CA TYR A 48 8.13 7.20 -0.41
C TYR A 48 8.81 6.02 0.25
N THR A 49 8.74 5.97 1.56
CA THR A 49 9.19 4.82 2.34
C THR A 49 8.06 4.47 3.29
N TRP A 50 7.60 3.24 3.25
CA TRP A 50 6.47 2.82 4.05
C TRP A 50 6.54 1.34 4.37
N ARG A 51 5.77 0.92 5.35
CA ARG A 51 5.63 -0.48 5.72
C ARG A 51 4.16 -0.74 6.00
N PRO A 52 3.66 -1.94 5.70
CA PRO A 52 2.27 -2.24 6.01
C PRO A 52 2.08 -2.41 7.51
N ALA A 53 0.90 -2.08 8.00
CA ALA A 53 0.53 -2.45 9.36
C ALA A 53 0.01 -3.88 9.34
N ALA A 54 0.20 -4.61 10.42
CA ALA A 54 -0.29 -5.98 10.52
C ALA A 54 -1.81 -5.99 10.39
N GLY A 55 -2.34 -6.92 9.62
CA GLY A 55 -3.77 -7.04 9.40
C GLY A 55 -4.30 -6.27 8.20
N GLU A 56 -3.51 -5.39 7.61
CA GLU A 56 -3.97 -4.64 6.44
C GLU A 56 -4.09 -5.53 5.21
N GLU A 57 -5.08 -5.24 4.38
CA GLU A 57 -5.26 -5.93 3.11
C GLU A 57 -4.30 -5.32 2.10
N VAL A 58 -3.50 -6.17 1.47
CA VAL A 58 -2.39 -5.72 0.63
C VAL A 58 -2.45 -6.33 -0.75
N LEU A 59 -1.86 -5.62 -1.70
CA LEU A 59 -1.73 -6.11 -3.07
C LEU A 59 -0.30 -6.62 -3.26
N VAL A 60 -0.19 -7.90 -3.59
CA VAL A 60 1.10 -8.56 -3.81
C VAL A 60 1.25 -8.85 -5.29
N LEU A 61 2.36 -8.43 -5.85
CA LEU A 61 2.69 -8.69 -7.26
C LEU A 61 3.87 -9.64 -7.33
N LYS A 62 3.87 -10.43 -8.39
CA LYS A 62 5.01 -11.29 -8.67
C LYS A 62 5.86 -10.60 -9.75
N ALA A 63 7.11 -10.37 -9.42
CA ALA A 63 8.07 -9.77 -10.34
C ALA A 63 9.20 -10.78 -10.55
N GLY A 64 9.12 -11.53 -11.65
CA GLY A 64 10.04 -12.63 -11.88
C GLY A 64 9.86 -13.69 -10.80
N GLU A 65 10.91 -13.98 -10.07
CA GLU A 65 10.87 -14.96 -8.99
C GLU A 65 10.51 -14.32 -7.64
N GLU A 66 10.42 -13.01 -7.60
CA GLU A 66 10.20 -12.31 -6.34
C GLU A 66 8.74 -11.92 -6.16
N ALA A 67 8.31 -11.84 -4.91
CA ALA A 67 7.03 -11.24 -4.56
C ALA A 67 7.28 -9.84 -4.03
N CYS A 68 6.46 -8.91 -4.45
CA CYS A 68 6.58 -7.50 -4.07
C CYS A 68 5.24 -7.01 -3.57
N LEU A 69 5.27 -6.18 -2.53
CA LEU A 69 4.08 -5.57 -1.99
C LEU A 69 3.91 -4.20 -2.65
N ALA A 70 2.81 -4.04 -3.39
CA ALA A 70 2.58 -2.87 -4.22
C ALA A 70 1.72 -1.81 -3.54
N GLY A 71 0.97 -2.17 -2.53
CA GLY A 71 0.13 -1.20 -1.84
C GLY A 71 -0.81 -1.87 -0.85
N VAL A 72 -1.55 -1.02 -0.16
CA VAL A 72 -2.54 -1.39 0.83
C VAL A 72 -3.89 -0.89 0.32
N ARG A 73 -4.96 -1.63 0.60
CA ARG A 73 -6.28 -1.19 0.18
C ARG A 73 -6.61 0.17 0.80
N CYS A 74 -7.04 1.09 -0.04
CA CYS A 74 -7.47 2.41 0.43
C CYS A 74 -8.76 2.26 1.24
N THR A 75 -8.81 2.92 2.38
CA THR A 75 -9.96 2.81 3.30
C THR A 75 -10.65 4.13 3.57
N GLY A 76 -10.08 5.25 3.16
CA GLY A 76 -10.70 6.54 3.35
C GLY A 76 -11.80 6.81 2.33
N VAL A 77 -12.50 7.91 2.52
CA VAL A 77 -13.59 8.32 1.63
C VAL A 77 -13.38 9.75 1.15
N PRO A 78 -12.27 10.04 0.46
CA PRO A 78 -12.08 11.37 -0.10
C PRO A 78 -13.08 11.65 -1.20
N GLU A 79 -13.34 12.92 -1.47
CA GLU A 79 -14.13 13.29 -2.62
C GLU A 79 -13.32 13.01 -3.90
N PRO A 80 -13.98 12.83 -5.04
CA PRO A 80 -13.25 12.57 -6.28
C PRO A 80 -12.20 13.65 -6.56
N GLY A 81 -10.99 13.20 -6.86
CA GLY A 81 -9.89 14.09 -7.17
C GLY A 81 -9.06 14.51 -5.96
N GLU A 82 -9.54 14.27 -4.75
CA GLU A 82 -8.77 14.56 -3.55
C GLU A 82 -7.75 13.48 -3.27
N VAL A 83 -6.69 13.83 -2.57
CA VAL A 83 -5.66 12.89 -2.17
C VAL A 83 -5.47 13.01 -0.66
N TRP A 84 -5.54 11.89 0.02
CA TRP A 84 -5.29 11.83 1.46
C TRP A 84 -4.09 10.93 1.72
N ILE A 85 -3.14 11.44 2.49
CA ILE A 85 -2.01 10.65 2.96
C ILE A 85 -2.19 10.56 4.47
N THR A 86 -2.39 9.35 4.99
CA THR A 86 -2.68 9.14 6.40
C THR A 86 -1.59 8.31 7.04
N GLY A 87 -1.29 8.64 8.28
CA GLY A 87 -0.33 7.92 9.08
C GLY A 87 -0.96 7.41 10.37
N PRO A 88 -0.19 6.78 11.22
CA PRO A 88 -0.70 6.28 12.49
C PRO A 88 -0.99 7.45 13.43
N GLY A 89 -1.84 7.19 14.43
CA GLY A 89 -2.15 8.20 15.44
C GLY A 89 -2.98 9.36 14.94
N GLY A 90 -3.66 9.21 13.82
CA GLY A 90 -4.54 10.25 13.29
C GLY A 90 -3.84 11.34 12.49
N SER A 91 -2.55 11.17 12.19
CA SER A 91 -1.85 12.15 11.36
C SER A 91 -2.29 12.03 9.91
N ALA A 92 -2.42 13.14 9.23
CA ALA A 92 -2.86 13.15 7.84
C ALA A 92 -2.45 14.43 7.13
N ILE A 93 -2.24 14.31 5.83
CA ILE A 93 -2.14 15.44 4.92
C ILE A 93 -3.22 15.21 3.87
N ARG A 94 -4.13 16.16 3.72
CA ARG A 94 -5.24 16.03 2.79
C ARG A 94 -5.22 17.17 1.78
N LEU A 95 -5.17 16.81 0.52
CA LEU A 95 -5.24 17.77 -0.58
C LEU A 95 -6.70 17.80 -1.02
N LYS A 96 -7.39 18.83 -0.58
CA LYS A 96 -8.84 18.93 -0.74
C LYS A 96 -9.24 19.81 -1.92
N SER A 97 -10.52 19.73 -2.27
CA SER A 97 -11.10 20.59 -3.28
C SER A 97 -10.91 22.06 -2.90
N GLY A 98 -10.83 22.92 -3.89
CA GLY A 98 -10.66 24.35 -3.63
C GLY A 98 -9.24 24.77 -3.28
N GLY A 99 -8.26 23.87 -3.46
CA GLY A 99 -6.87 24.22 -3.20
C GLY A 99 -6.48 24.21 -1.73
N VAL A 100 -7.31 23.60 -0.89
CA VAL A 100 -7.03 23.54 0.54
C VAL A 100 -6.09 22.38 0.84
N VAL A 101 -5.02 22.66 1.59
CA VAL A 101 -4.12 21.64 2.10
C VAL A 101 -4.35 21.57 3.61
N ASP A 102 -4.84 20.44 4.07
CA ASP A 102 -5.18 20.26 5.49
C ASP A 102 -4.20 19.30 6.11
N ILE A 103 -3.49 19.76 7.12
CA ILE A 103 -2.53 18.94 7.85
C ILE A 103 -3.08 18.73 9.25
N THR A 104 -3.28 17.47 9.62
CA THR A 104 -3.89 17.10 10.90
C THR A 104 -2.92 16.21 11.65
N GLY A 105 -2.84 16.40 12.95
CA GLY A 105 -1.98 15.58 13.80
C GLY A 105 -1.92 16.17 15.19
N THR A 106 -1.15 15.52 16.06
CA THR A 106 -0.96 16.00 17.43
C THR A 106 0.02 17.18 17.44
N ALA A 107 1.02 17.12 16.60
CA ALA A 107 2.02 18.17 16.49
C ALA A 107 2.56 18.24 15.07
N LEU A 108 2.96 19.41 14.64
CA LEU A 108 3.64 19.65 13.37
C LEU A 108 5.04 20.18 13.69
N CYS A 109 6.05 19.52 13.15
CA CYS A 109 7.44 19.89 13.38
C CYS A 109 8.12 20.31 12.09
N PHE A 110 9.05 21.25 12.22
CA PHE A 110 9.91 21.66 11.11
C PHE A 110 11.35 21.58 11.60
N ASN A 111 12.18 20.82 10.90
CA ASN A 111 13.57 20.58 11.31
C ASN A 111 13.67 20.11 12.76
N GLY A 112 12.76 19.26 13.18
CA GLY A 112 12.75 18.71 14.52
C GLY A 112 12.14 19.62 15.59
N ALA A 113 11.83 20.86 15.26
CA ALA A 113 11.23 21.79 16.22
C ALA A 113 9.72 21.85 16.01
N VAL A 114 8.99 21.90 17.11
CA VAL A 114 7.52 21.96 17.06
C VAL A 114 7.08 23.33 16.60
N LEU A 115 6.30 23.37 15.53
CA LEU A 115 5.67 24.60 15.03
C LEU A 115 4.26 24.76 15.58
N ALA A 116 3.54 23.67 15.77
CA ALA A 116 2.17 23.69 16.28
C ALA A 116 1.90 22.39 17.00
N GLY A 117 1.02 22.44 18.01
CA GLY A 117 0.67 21.26 18.79
C GLY A 117 1.71 20.96 19.87
N GLU A 118 1.62 19.75 20.41
CA GLU A 118 2.52 19.30 21.47
C GLU A 118 2.95 17.87 21.21
N VAL A 119 4.24 17.62 21.40
CA VAL A 119 4.80 16.29 21.36
C VAL A 119 4.92 15.80 22.80
N GLU A 120 4.38 14.61 23.07
CA GLU A 120 4.47 14.04 24.41
C GLU A 120 5.65 13.10 24.54
#